data_1ac103c43ac7a1cf1ef9cb6cff800c97
#
_entry.id   1ac103c43ac7a1cf1ef9cb6cff800c97
#
_cell.length_a   1.000
_cell.length_b   1.000
_cell.length_c   1.000
_cell.angle_alpha   90.00
_cell.angle_beta   90.00
_cell.angle_gamma   90.00
#
_symmetry.space_group_name_H-M   'P 1'
#
loop_
_entity.id
_entity.type
_entity.pdbx_description
1 polymer ?
#
loop_
_entity_poly.entity_id
_entity_poly.type
_entity_poly.pdbx_seq_one_letter_code
_entity_poly.pdbx_strand_id
1 'polypeptide(L)'
;MKAKNQPPSVPPCQGGSAEPPPLIRGGREGLGFLSYNKKLTTLARENRKNPTAAEIKMWYEVLRMRQFSHYKFLRQKPIANFIVDFYCSELHLVIEIDGDTHGETITYDFERTKLLNACGLTVIRYTNEDILKNIAGVYDDLVRRISQNIPA
;
A
#
# COMPACT_ATOMS: atom_id res chain seq x y z
N MET A 1 -10.76 30.82 3.34
CA MET A 1 -9.40 30.42 3.74
C MET A 1 -9.40 28.92 3.95
N LYS A 2 -8.71 28.20 3.08
CA LYS A 2 -8.65 26.73 3.17
C LYS A 2 -7.57 26.36 4.17
N ALA A 3 -7.92 25.63 5.22
CA ALA A 3 -6.97 25.03 6.14
C ALA A 3 -6.04 24.07 5.38
N LYS A 4 -4.74 24.33 5.45
CA LYS A 4 -3.73 23.41 4.92
C LYS A 4 -3.75 22.16 5.78
N ASN A 5 -4.18 21.04 5.22
CA ASN A 5 -3.94 19.75 5.81
C ASN A 5 -2.43 19.49 5.80
N GLN A 6 -1.77 19.85 6.88
CA GLN A 6 -0.44 19.33 7.13
C GLN A 6 -0.60 17.86 7.55
N PRO A 7 0.15 16.92 6.94
CA PRO A 7 0.26 15.59 7.48
C PRO A 7 0.82 15.67 8.91
N PRO A 8 0.36 14.80 9.81
CA PRO A 8 0.87 14.81 11.19
C PRO A 8 2.38 14.66 11.16
N SER A 9 3.06 15.57 11.84
CA SER A 9 4.50 15.54 12.03
C SER A 9 4.87 14.21 12.69
N VAL A 10 5.56 13.36 11.97
CA VAL A 10 6.18 12.18 12.55
C VAL A 10 7.31 12.69 13.46
N PRO A 11 7.33 12.38 14.75
CA PRO A 11 8.45 12.76 15.61
C PRO A 11 9.74 12.16 15.03
N PRO A 12 10.87 12.88 15.09
CA PRO A 12 12.14 12.37 14.63
C PRO A 12 12.44 11.07 15.39
N CYS A 13 12.75 10.01 14.65
CA CYS A 13 13.25 8.78 15.22
C CYS A 13 14.53 9.12 15.97
N GLN A 14 14.47 9.15 17.29
CA GLN A 14 15.68 9.15 18.10
C GLN A 14 16.40 7.84 17.82
N GLY A 15 17.68 7.95 17.44
CA GLY A 15 18.52 6.81 17.12
C GLY A 15 18.62 5.83 18.29
N GLY A 16 17.81 4.82 18.21
CA GLY A 16 17.98 3.57 18.91
C GLY A 16 18.32 2.55 17.86
N SER A 17 19.34 1.75 18.08
CA SER A 17 19.69 0.59 17.29
C SER A 17 18.42 -0.18 16.96
N ALA A 18 18.03 -0.15 15.69
CA ALA A 18 16.88 -0.88 15.22
C ALA A 18 17.21 -2.37 15.29
N GLU A 19 16.82 -3.00 16.36
CA GLU A 19 16.69 -4.44 16.35
C GLU A 19 15.66 -4.80 15.29
N PRO A 20 15.94 -5.76 14.40
CA PRO A 20 14.93 -6.24 13.49
C PRO A 20 13.72 -6.72 14.32
N PRO A 21 12.49 -6.46 13.86
CA PRO A 21 11.32 -6.93 14.57
C PRO A 21 11.44 -8.42 14.82
N PRO A 22 11.05 -8.92 16.00
CA PRO A 22 11.19 -10.32 16.34
C PRO A 22 10.48 -11.17 15.29
N LEU A 23 11.21 -12.14 14.74
CA LEU A 23 10.67 -13.17 13.86
C LEU A 23 9.59 -13.92 14.64
N ILE A 24 8.34 -13.65 14.34
CA ILE A 24 7.23 -14.30 15.01
C ILE A 24 7.17 -15.73 14.53
N ARG A 25 7.42 -16.66 15.43
CA ARG A 25 7.07 -18.08 15.31
C ARG A 25 5.57 -18.16 15.05
N GLY A 26 5.18 -18.51 13.87
CA GLY A 26 3.79 -18.74 13.54
C GLY A 26 3.64 -19.98 12.69
N GLY A 27 2.75 -20.83 13.05
CA GLY A 27 2.40 -21.98 12.26
C GLY A 27 1.60 -21.60 11.03
N ARG A 28 1.83 -22.34 9.96
CA ARG A 28 1.13 -22.36 8.67
C ARG A 28 1.25 -21.13 7.81
N GLU A 29 2.20 -21.24 6.89
CA GLU A 29 2.21 -20.73 5.52
C GLU A 29 1.36 -19.49 5.23
N GLY A 30 1.85 -18.38 5.65
CA GLY A 30 1.41 -17.04 5.32
C GLY A 30 2.42 -16.11 5.92
N LEU A 31 2.77 -15.05 5.23
CA LEU A 31 3.60 -13.99 5.78
C LEU A 31 3.19 -13.75 7.22
N GLY A 32 4.12 -13.87 8.13
CA GLY A 32 3.92 -13.59 9.54
C GLY A 32 3.15 -12.28 9.71
N PHE A 33 2.28 -12.25 10.70
CA PHE A 33 1.46 -11.09 11.05
C PHE A 33 2.29 -9.80 10.91
N LEU A 34 1.97 -8.99 9.91
CA LEU A 34 2.63 -7.70 9.71
C LEU A 34 2.25 -6.77 10.85
N SER A 35 3.22 -6.51 11.70
CA SER A 35 3.05 -5.57 12.81
C SER A 35 2.65 -4.19 12.29
N TYR A 36 1.77 -3.51 13.00
CA TYR A 36 1.36 -2.15 12.64
C TYR A 36 1.05 -1.31 13.87
N ASN A 37 1.14 -0.01 13.70
CA ASN A 37 0.78 0.96 14.72
C ASN A 37 -0.75 1.01 14.85
N LYS A 38 -1.27 0.59 16.00
CA LYS A 38 -2.72 0.55 16.27
C LYS A 38 -3.40 1.92 16.14
N LYS A 39 -2.67 3.02 16.35
CA LYS A 39 -3.18 4.38 16.19
C LYS A 39 -3.63 4.67 14.75
N LEU A 40 -3.08 3.97 13.77
CA LEU A 40 -3.46 4.11 12.36
C LEU A 40 -4.81 3.46 12.02
N THR A 41 -5.36 2.62 12.89
CA THR A 41 -6.62 1.91 12.61
C THR A 41 -7.79 2.85 12.41
N THR A 42 -7.89 3.89 13.22
CA THR A 42 -8.96 4.90 13.11
C THR A 42 -8.83 5.67 11.80
N LEU A 43 -7.64 6.14 11.48
CA LEU A 43 -7.35 6.86 10.22
C LEU A 43 -7.64 5.96 9.01
N ALA A 44 -7.24 4.70 9.04
CA ALA A 44 -7.52 3.74 7.97
C ALA A 44 -9.04 3.52 7.77
N ARG A 45 -9.83 3.54 8.83
CA ARG A 45 -11.30 3.48 8.73
C ARG A 45 -11.89 4.72 8.08
N GLU A 46 -11.38 5.89 8.43
CA GLU A 46 -11.81 7.16 7.84
C GLU A 46 -11.46 7.22 6.35
N ASN A 47 -10.26 6.83 5.98
CA ASN A 47 -9.82 6.77 4.58
C ASN A 47 -10.72 5.82 3.77
N ARG A 48 -11.10 4.65 4.32
CA ARG A 48 -12.03 3.73 3.64
C ARG A 48 -13.43 4.30 3.41
N LYS A 49 -13.85 5.23 4.25
CA LYS A 49 -15.15 5.92 4.08
C LYS A 49 -15.09 7.04 3.05
N ASN A 50 -13.91 7.61 2.86
CA ASN A 50 -13.68 8.75 1.99
C ASN A 50 -12.61 8.44 0.93
N PRO A 51 -12.81 7.41 0.07
CA PRO A 51 -11.83 7.06 -0.97
C PRO A 51 -11.78 8.14 -2.04
N THR A 52 -10.62 8.28 -2.68
CA THR A 52 -10.47 9.14 -3.85
C THR A 52 -11.14 8.54 -5.09
N ALA A 53 -11.37 9.35 -6.11
CA ALA A 53 -11.94 8.87 -7.37
C ALA A 53 -11.06 7.78 -8.03
N ALA A 54 -9.74 7.93 -7.96
CA ALA A 54 -8.80 6.93 -8.47
C ALA A 54 -8.84 5.63 -7.66
N GLU A 55 -8.92 5.69 -6.33
CA GLU A 55 -9.07 4.51 -5.49
C GLU A 55 -10.38 3.76 -5.78
N ILE A 56 -11.49 4.47 -5.95
CA ILE A 56 -12.78 3.88 -6.32
C ILE A 56 -12.67 3.16 -7.65
N LYS A 57 -12.10 3.83 -8.65
CA LYS A 57 -11.95 3.27 -9.99
C LYS A 57 -11.04 2.04 -10.01
N MET A 58 -9.89 2.10 -9.35
CA MET A 58 -8.98 0.97 -9.20
C MET A 58 -9.66 -0.22 -8.53
N TRP A 59 -10.43 0.03 -7.46
CA TRP A 59 -11.12 -1.02 -6.73
C TRP A 59 -12.17 -1.74 -7.57
N TYR A 60 -13.05 -0.99 -8.24
CA TYR A 60 -14.18 -1.60 -8.97
C TYR A 60 -13.82 -2.06 -10.37
N GLU A 61 -12.96 -1.35 -11.08
CA GLU A 61 -12.65 -1.64 -12.49
C GLU A 61 -11.41 -2.53 -12.68
N VAL A 62 -10.59 -2.71 -11.65
CA VAL A 62 -9.40 -3.58 -11.71
C VAL A 62 -9.45 -4.67 -10.66
N LEU A 63 -9.36 -4.35 -9.38
CA LEU A 63 -9.13 -5.34 -8.32
C LEU A 63 -10.30 -6.28 -8.06
N ARG A 64 -11.52 -5.88 -8.40
CA ARG A 64 -12.71 -6.73 -8.31
C ARG A 64 -13.07 -7.46 -9.58
N MET A 65 -12.26 -7.31 -10.64
CA MET A 65 -12.48 -8.04 -11.88
C MET A 65 -12.24 -9.54 -11.67
N ARG A 66 -12.89 -10.36 -12.50
CA ARG A 66 -12.83 -11.83 -12.42
C ARG A 66 -11.41 -12.37 -12.39
N GLN A 67 -10.49 -11.73 -13.11
CA GLN A 67 -9.08 -12.12 -13.16
C GLN A 67 -8.41 -12.13 -11.78
N PHE A 68 -8.82 -11.22 -10.89
CA PHE A 68 -8.27 -11.08 -9.55
C PHE A 68 -9.19 -11.59 -8.43
N SER A 69 -10.34 -12.17 -8.76
CA SER A 69 -11.39 -12.55 -7.80
C SER A 69 -10.96 -13.60 -6.78
N HIS A 70 -9.93 -14.38 -7.09
CA HIS A 70 -9.37 -15.38 -6.18
C HIS A 70 -8.32 -14.82 -5.22
N TYR A 71 -7.90 -13.57 -5.41
CA TYR A 71 -7.01 -12.87 -4.49
C TYR A 71 -7.79 -11.96 -3.54
N LYS A 72 -7.42 -11.97 -2.28
CA LYS A 72 -8.03 -11.09 -1.30
C LYS A 72 -7.28 -9.77 -1.20
N PHE A 73 -7.79 -8.75 -1.87
CA PHE A 73 -7.30 -7.38 -1.70
C PHE A 73 -7.95 -6.68 -0.52
N LEU A 74 -7.16 -6.00 0.29
CA LEU A 74 -7.60 -5.16 1.39
C LEU A 74 -7.31 -3.70 1.05
N ARG A 75 -8.23 -2.80 1.43
CA ARG A 75 -8.08 -1.36 1.26
C ARG A 75 -7.57 -0.72 2.54
N GLN A 76 -6.73 0.30 2.40
CA GLN A 76 -6.25 1.12 3.52
C GLN A 76 -5.74 0.24 4.66
N LYS A 77 -4.76 -0.61 4.35
CA LYS A 77 -4.18 -1.55 5.33
C LYS A 77 -3.04 -0.88 6.09
N PRO A 78 -3.13 -0.80 7.43
CA PRO A 78 -1.98 -0.41 8.25
C PRO A 78 -0.90 -1.49 8.22
N ILE A 79 0.32 -1.09 7.87
CA ILE A 79 1.53 -1.92 7.88
C ILE A 79 2.65 -1.08 8.47
N ALA A 80 3.31 -1.55 9.54
CA ALA A 80 4.27 -0.77 10.30
C ALA A 80 3.68 0.59 10.72
N ASN A 81 4.28 1.71 10.31
CA ASN A 81 3.80 3.07 10.59
C ASN A 81 3.09 3.72 9.38
N PHE A 82 2.69 2.92 8.40
CA PHE A 82 2.09 3.40 7.16
C PHE A 82 0.70 2.81 6.95
N ILE A 83 -0.11 3.49 6.16
CA ILE A 83 -1.35 2.97 5.60
C ILE A 83 -1.12 2.82 4.11
N VAL A 84 -1.26 1.61 3.58
CA VAL A 84 -1.15 1.33 2.15
C VAL A 84 -2.53 1.29 1.51
N ASP A 85 -2.66 1.79 0.27
CA ASP A 85 -3.96 1.91 -0.38
C ASP A 85 -4.60 0.54 -0.63
N PHE A 86 -3.85 -0.38 -1.22
CA PHE A 86 -4.29 -1.76 -1.45
C PHE A 86 -3.19 -2.76 -1.08
N TYR A 87 -3.60 -3.84 -0.47
CA TYR A 87 -2.71 -4.91 -0.02
C TYR A 87 -3.29 -6.29 -0.34
N CYS A 88 -2.47 -7.18 -0.84
CA CYS A 88 -2.78 -8.59 -1.03
C CYS A 88 -1.72 -9.46 -0.39
N SER A 89 -2.12 -10.28 0.59
CA SER A 89 -1.18 -11.16 1.31
C SER A 89 -0.69 -12.30 0.45
N GLU A 90 -1.55 -12.88 -0.37
CA GLU A 90 -1.22 -14.03 -1.23
C GLU A 90 -0.17 -13.68 -2.27
N LEU A 91 -0.18 -12.44 -2.74
CA LEU A 91 0.77 -11.93 -3.72
C LEU A 91 1.96 -11.20 -3.11
N HIS A 92 1.96 -11.00 -1.79
CA HIS A 92 2.93 -10.11 -1.11
C HIS A 92 3.02 -8.73 -1.79
N LEU A 93 1.87 -8.21 -2.17
CA LEU A 93 1.75 -7.04 -3.04
C LEU A 93 1.09 -5.88 -2.32
N VAL A 94 1.71 -4.72 -2.48
CA VAL A 94 1.15 -3.41 -2.14
C VAL A 94 0.96 -2.63 -3.42
N ILE A 95 -0.19 -2.00 -3.58
CA ILE A 95 -0.47 -1.05 -4.66
C ILE A 95 -0.77 0.30 -4.02
N GLU A 96 -0.05 1.31 -4.45
CA GLU A 96 -0.18 2.70 -4.03
C GLU A 96 -0.66 3.55 -5.19
N ILE A 97 -1.52 4.51 -4.89
CA ILE A 97 -1.96 5.51 -5.86
C ILE A 97 -1.34 6.84 -5.49
N ASP A 98 -0.41 7.30 -6.32
CA ASP A 98 0.26 8.58 -6.11
C ASP A 98 -0.63 9.72 -6.59
N GLY A 99 -0.96 10.63 -5.67
CA GLY A 99 -1.56 11.91 -6.01
C GLY A 99 -0.55 12.86 -6.66
N ASP A 100 -1.05 13.95 -7.24
CA ASP A 100 -0.24 14.98 -7.93
C ASP A 100 0.56 15.89 -6.97
N THR A 101 1.00 15.38 -5.84
CA THR A 101 1.81 16.14 -4.88
C THR A 101 3.26 16.21 -5.33
N HIS A 102 3.59 17.29 -6.02
CA HIS A 102 4.96 17.59 -6.42
C HIS A 102 5.83 17.97 -5.21
N GLY A 103 6.88 17.20 -4.96
CA GLY A 103 8.17 17.80 -4.62
C GLY A 103 8.71 17.67 -3.20
N GLU A 104 7.98 17.32 -2.14
CA GLU A 104 8.57 17.33 -0.79
C GLU A 104 8.73 15.96 -0.11
N THR A 105 8.33 14.89 -0.76
CA THR A 105 8.20 13.57 -0.14
C THR A 105 9.10 12.48 -0.74
N ILE A 106 10.01 12.80 -1.65
CA ILE A 106 10.84 11.79 -2.34
C ILE A 106 11.62 10.94 -1.33
N THR A 107 12.22 11.57 -0.31
CA THR A 107 12.98 10.84 0.71
C THR A 107 12.07 9.96 1.58
N TYR A 108 10.91 10.48 1.98
CA TYR A 108 9.93 9.74 2.77
C TYR A 108 9.35 8.55 1.99
N ASP A 109 9.01 8.76 0.73
CA ASP A 109 8.50 7.71 -0.16
C ASP A 109 9.54 6.61 -0.41
N PHE A 110 10.80 6.99 -0.52
CA PHE A 110 11.91 6.04 -0.64
C PHE A 110 12.05 5.18 0.62
N GLU A 111 12.08 5.80 1.80
CA GLU A 111 12.16 5.10 3.08
C GLU A 111 10.95 4.18 3.30
N ARG A 112 9.77 4.65 2.97
CA ARG A 112 8.52 3.87 3.02
C ARG A 112 8.61 2.63 2.12
N THR A 113 8.98 2.80 0.86
CA THR A 113 9.14 1.70 -0.09
C THR A 113 10.20 0.72 0.37
N LYS A 114 11.35 1.21 0.85
CA LYS A 114 12.44 0.40 1.38
C LYS A 114 11.97 -0.46 2.57
N LEU A 115 11.22 0.12 3.49
CA LEU A 115 10.70 -0.59 4.65
C LEU A 115 9.68 -1.67 4.24
N LEU A 116 8.76 -1.36 3.33
CA LEU A 116 7.79 -2.32 2.81
C LEU A 116 8.50 -3.48 2.07
N ASN A 117 9.51 -3.18 1.27
CA ASN A 117 10.34 -4.20 0.62
C ASN A 117 11.10 -5.08 1.63
N ALA A 118 11.60 -4.48 2.71
CA ALA A 118 12.24 -5.23 3.80
C ALA A 118 11.27 -6.17 4.53
N CYS A 119 9.97 -5.87 4.51
CA CYS A 119 8.91 -6.76 4.98
C CYS A 119 8.56 -7.88 3.99
N GLY A 120 9.27 -8.01 2.87
CA GLY A 120 9.00 -9.02 1.83
C GLY A 120 7.85 -8.64 0.90
N LEU A 121 7.44 -7.36 0.87
CA LEU A 121 6.36 -6.87 0.03
C LEU A 121 6.89 -6.23 -1.24
N THR A 122 6.23 -6.49 -2.36
CA THR A 122 6.46 -5.78 -3.61
C THR A 122 5.53 -4.57 -3.65
N VAL A 123 6.07 -3.39 -3.94
CA VAL A 123 5.30 -2.14 -4.05
C VAL A 123 5.16 -1.75 -5.51
N ILE A 124 3.95 -1.60 -5.98
CA ILE A 124 3.62 -1.06 -7.30
C ILE A 124 2.92 0.28 -7.10
N ARG A 125 3.32 1.27 -7.88
CA ARG A 125 2.74 2.62 -7.84
C ARG A 125 2.13 2.98 -9.19
N TYR A 126 0.93 3.54 -9.15
CA TYR A 126 0.25 4.14 -10.29
C TYR A 126 -0.13 5.56 -9.94
N THR A 127 -0.04 6.46 -10.89
CA THR A 127 -0.51 7.83 -10.69
C THR A 127 -2.02 7.93 -10.78
N ASN A 128 -2.61 8.97 -10.20
CA ASN A 128 -4.02 9.28 -10.39
C ASN A 128 -4.38 9.37 -11.87
N GLU A 129 -3.51 9.96 -12.66
CA GLU A 129 -3.70 10.12 -14.10
C GLU A 129 -3.75 8.77 -14.81
N ASP A 130 -2.84 7.85 -14.50
CA ASP A 130 -2.84 6.50 -15.09
C ASP A 130 -4.19 5.81 -14.85
N ILE A 131 -4.70 5.87 -13.64
CA ILE A 131 -5.95 5.22 -13.27
C ILE A 131 -7.16 5.90 -13.89
N LEU A 132 -7.21 7.23 -13.85
CA LEU A 132 -8.38 7.97 -14.34
C LEU A 132 -8.44 8.01 -15.86
N LYS A 133 -7.30 8.04 -16.55
CA LYS A 133 -7.24 8.19 -18.01
C LYS A 133 -6.87 6.91 -18.77
N ASN A 134 -6.21 5.95 -18.14
CA ASN A 134 -5.70 4.73 -18.78
C ASN A 134 -5.88 3.48 -17.92
N ILE A 135 -7.06 3.26 -17.41
CA ILE A 135 -7.34 2.11 -16.54
C ILE A 135 -7.08 0.76 -17.20
N ALA A 136 -7.29 0.65 -18.52
CA ALA A 136 -7.00 -0.56 -19.27
C ALA A 136 -5.51 -0.88 -19.27
N GLY A 137 -4.65 0.12 -19.45
CA GLY A 137 -3.19 -0.05 -19.35
C GLY A 137 -2.73 -0.45 -17.94
N VAL A 138 -3.35 0.10 -16.92
CA VAL A 138 -3.11 -0.29 -15.51
C VAL A 138 -3.49 -1.75 -15.28
N TYR A 139 -4.66 -2.16 -15.76
CA TYR A 139 -5.11 -3.56 -15.68
C TYR A 139 -4.12 -4.52 -16.35
N ASP A 140 -3.72 -4.24 -17.59
CA ASP A 140 -2.79 -5.08 -18.34
C ASP A 140 -1.41 -5.14 -17.67
N ASP A 141 -0.91 -4.02 -17.17
CA ASP A 141 0.37 -3.96 -16.44
C ASP A 141 0.31 -4.79 -15.15
N LEU A 142 -0.78 -4.69 -14.40
CA LEU A 142 -0.95 -5.45 -13.17
C LEU A 142 -1.05 -6.95 -13.44
N VAL A 143 -1.82 -7.38 -14.45
CA VAL A 143 -1.90 -8.79 -14.87
C VAL A 143 -0.51 -9.32 -15.22
N ARG A 144 0.23 -8.57 -16.03
CA ARG A 144 1.58 -8.97 -16.44
C ARG A 144 2.53 -9.11 -15.24
N ARG A 145 2.54 -8.14 -14.32
CA ARG A 145 3.40 -8.16 -13.12
C ARG A 145 3.07 -9.33 -12.21
N ILE A 146 1.80 -9.58 -11.97
CA ILE A 146 1.36 -10.71 -11.14
C ILE A 146 1.74 -12.04 -11.79
N SER A 147 1.56 -12.17 -13.09
CA SER A 147 1.93 -13.39 -13.83
C SER A 147 3.44 -13.67 -13.83
N GLN A 148 4.26 -12.62 -13.77
CA GLN A 148 5.72 -12.75 -13.74
C GLN A 148 6.29 -13.00 -12.33
N ASN A 149 5.60 -12.55 -11.30
CA ASN A 149 6.08 -12.56 -9.91
C ASN A 149 5.47 -13.66 -9.04
N ILE A 150 4.60 -14.50 -9.58
CA ILE A 150 4.11 -15.66 -8.85
C ILE A 150 5.16 -16.75 -8.97
N PRO A 151 5.87 -17.10 -7.87
CA PRO A 151 6.70 -18.30 -7.87
C PRO A 151 5.77 -19.49 -8.14
N ALA A 152 6.15 -20.24 -9.11
CA ALA A 152 5.47 -21.50 -9.45
C ALA A 152 5.45 -22.45 -8.26
#